data_fdf110aee9cedc1a62c595d7b038cfad
#
_entry.id   fdf110aee9cedc1a62c595d7b038cfad
#
_cell.length_a   1.000
_cell.length_b   1.000
_cell.length_c   1.000
_cell.angle_alpha   90.00
_cell.angle_beta   90.00
_cell.angle_gamma   90.00
#
_symmetry.space_group_name_H-M   'P 1'
#
loop_
_entity.id
_entity.type
_entity.pdbx_description
1 polymer ?
#
loop_
_entity_poly.entity_id
_entity_poly.type
_entity_poly.pdbx_seq_one_letter_code
_entity_poly.pdbx_strand_id
1 'polypeptide(L)'
;MLKKEQFKNAVKMNNIEKYFGHVAALKGINFEVGANEVVGLIGDNGAGKSTLIKIITGVFPPTNGEIYIRDKKVSLRNYNVKQAYKLGIEAVFQDKSLGEKQDLWRNFFIGRQITNRLGFIKVREEKEIAQKIMFEMIGFRGAGITAESKVNKLSGGERQGIAIGRAMYFDAELIILDEPTSALSLKEVNKVLNFVRKIKESGRASIYISHILSDVYEISDKFIILDRGEVVATIKKSEVTLKELSDFMLKYAHAK
;
A
#
# COMPACT_ATOMS: atom_id res chain seq x y z
N MET A 1 -6.47 8.74 25.31
CA MET A 1 -5.60 8.20 24.25
C MET A 1 -5.09 6.85 24.72
N LEU A 2 -5.55 5.77 24.11
CA LEU A 2 -4.97 4.44 24.32
C LEU A 2 -3.54 4.48 23.80
N LYS A 3 -2.53 4.06 24.60
CA LYS A 3 -1.15 3.93 24.14
C LYS A 3 -1.16 2.97 22.94
N LYS A 4 -0.76 3.45 21.75
CA LYS A 4 -0.53 2.55 20.61
C LYS A 4 0.53 1.53 21.04
N GLU A 5 0.22 0.25 20.83
CA GLU A 5 1.16 -0.86 21.08
C GLU A 5 2.41 -0.61 20.26
N GLN A 6 3.56 -0.47 20.91
CA GLN A 6 4.84 -0.29 20.20
C GLN A 6 5.26 -1.63 19.58
N PHE A 7 5.54 -1.63 18.29
CA PHE A 7 6.10 -2.77 17.57
C PHE A 7 7.32 -2.31 16.77
N LYS A 8 8.25 -3.22 16.51
CA LYS A 8 9.45 -2.95 15.72
C LYS A 8 9.15 -3.04 14.22
N ASN A 9 8.40 -4.06 13.81
CA ASN A 9 8.08 -4.32 12.43
C ASN A 9 6.57 -4.24 12.19
N ALA A 10 6.15 -3.47 11.19
CA ALA A 10 4.77 -3.46 10.70
C ALA A 10 4.45 -4.82 10.03
N VAL A 11 5.37 -5.33 9.22
CA VAL A 11 5.33 -6.68 8.66
C VAL A 11 6.74 -7.27 8.63
N LYS A 12 6.84 -8.58 8.97
CA LYS A 12 8.05 -9.38 8.78
C LYS A 12 7.66 -10.74 8.21
N MET A 13 8.39 -11.17 7.21
CA MET A 13 8.19 -12.43 6.50
C MET A 13 9.50 -13.20 6.49
N ASN A 14 9.44 -14.47 6.89
CA ASN A 14 10.61 -15.35 6.97
C ASN A 14 10.42 -16.51 6.02
N ASN A 15 11.39 -16.72 5.14
CA ASN A 15 11.47 -17.85 4.20
C ASN A 15 10.16 -18.11 3.45
N ILE A 16 9.55 -17.05 2.88
CA ILE A 16 8.29 -17.15 2.16
C ILE A 16 8.49 -17.78 0.80
N GLU A 17 7.81 -18.89 0.57
CA GLU A 17 7.73 -19.56 -0.72
C GLU A 17 6.31 -19.53 -1.26
N LYS A 18 6.18 -19.39 -2.58
CA LYS A 18 4.89 -19.49 -3.26
C LYS A 18 5.03 -20.19 -4.59
N TYR A 19 4.32 -21.29 -4.72
CA TYR A 19 4.22 -22.07 -5.95
C TYR A 19 2.81 -21.96 -6.54
N PHE A 20 2.71 -21.81 -7.84
CA PHE A 20 1.50 -21.97 -8.64
C PHE A 20 1.72 -23.13 -9.61
N GLY A 21 1.23 -24.31 -9.24
CA GLY A 21 1.61 -25.56 -9.91
C GLY A 21 3.12 -25.76 -9.84
N HIS A 22 3.79 -25.85 -10.98
CA HIS A 22 5.24 -26.02 -11.07
C HIS A 22 6.03 -24.69 -11.10
N VAL A 23 5.34 -23.55 -11.11
CA VAL A 23 5.98 -22.23 -11.18
C VAL A 23 6.27 -21.72 -9.77
N ALA A 24 7.56 -21.54 -9.43
CA ALA A 24 7.99 -20.91 -8.20
C ALA A 24 7.93 -19.37 -8.38
N ALA A 25 6.88 -18.76 -7.83
CA ALA A 25 6.69 -17.32 -7.88
C ALA A 25 7.47 -16.58 -6.79
N LEU A 26 7.70 -17.21 -5.63
CA LEU A 26 8.59 -16.74 -4.56
C LEU A 26 9.40 -17.92 -4.03
N LYS A 27 10.70 -17.68 -3.75
CA LYS A 27 11.68 -18.71 -3.44
C LYS A 27 12.44 -18.39 -2.14
N GLY A 28 11.76 -18.49 -1.00
CA GLY A 28 12.41 -18.28 0.30
C GLY A 28 12.63 -16.80 0.63
N ILE A 29 11.67 -15.94 0.33
CA ILE A 29 11.73 -14.48 0.58
C ILE A 29 11.84 -14.19 2.07
N ASN A 30 12.86 -13.42 2.45
CA ASN A 30 12.92 -12.69 3.71
C ASN A 30 12.63 -11.23 3.42
N PHE A 31 11.58 -10.69 4.05
CA PHE A 31 11.09 -9.34 3.79
C PHE A 31 10.62 -8.69 5.09
N GLU A 32 11.00 -7.44 5.32
CA GLU A 32 10.54 -6.71 6.50
C GLU A 32 10.32 -5.22 6.22
N VAL A 33 9.31 -4.68 6.87
CA VAL A 33 9.02 -3.24 6.91
C VAL A 33 8.94 -2.84 8.38
N GLY A 34 9.80 -1.92 8.79
CA GLY A 34 9.82 -1.38 10.14
C GLY A 34 8.59 -0.53 10.44
N ALA A 35 8.34 -0.25 11.72
CA ALA A 35 7.39 0.76 12.11
C ALA A 35 7.85 2.13 11.58
N ASN A 36 6.90 2.94 11.06
CA ASN A 36 7.20 4.28 10.51
C ASN A 36 8.27 4.28 9.41
N GLU A 37 8.38 3.21 8.63
CA GLU A 37 9.33 3.06 7.54
C GLU A 37 8.61 3.06 6.18
N VAL A 38 9.19 3.73 5.19
CA VAL A 38 8.78 3.64 3.78
C VAL A 38 9.76 2.72 3.05
N VAL A 39 9.29 1.58 2.61
CA VAL A 39 10.06 0.60 1.84
C VAL A 39 9.71 0.70 0.36
N GLY A 40 10.68 1.04 -0.48
CA GLY A 40 10.58 0.93 -1.93
C GLY A 40 10.76 -0.52 -2.37
N LEU A 41 9.73 -1.11 -2.96
CA LEU A 41 9.81 -2.47 -3.52
C LEU A 41 10.00 -2.39 -5.03
N ILE A 42 11.18 -2.75 -5.49
CA ILE A 42 11.63 -2.59 -6.88
C ILE A 42 11.84 -3.98 -7.50
N GLY A 43 11.70 -4.07 -8.81
CA GLY A 43 11.95 -5.28 -9.59
C GLY A 43 11.17 -5.27 -10.90
N ASP A 44 11.59 -6.07 -11.85
CA ASP A 44 10.96 -6.19 -13.17
C ASP A 44 9.56 -6.84 -13.12
N ASN A 45 8.87 -6.81 -14.23
CA ASN A 45 7.63 -7.57 -14.41
C ASN A 45 7.93 -9.07 -14.26
N GLY A 46 7.11 -9.75 -13.44
CA GLY A 46 7.35 -11.16 -13.11
C GLY A 46 8.33 -11.41 -11.97
N ALA A 47 8.96 -10.39 -11.37
CA ALA A 47 9.89 -10.55 -10.25
C ALA A 47 9.25 -11.13 -8.97
N GLY A 48 7.91 -11.14 -8.85
CA GLY A 48 7.20 -11.66 -7.68
C GLY A 48 6.55 -10.59 -6.80
N LYS A 49 6.69 -9.29 -7.12
CA LYS A 49 6.16 -8.17 -6.32
C LYS A 49 4.66 -8.33 -6.00
N SER A 50 3.83 -8.50 -7.02
CA SER A 50 2.38 -8.64 -6.84
C SER A 50 2.01 -9.91 -6.07
N THR A 51 2.79 -10.99 -6.18
CA THR A 51 2.60 -12.21 -5.39
C THR A 51 2.89 -11.95 -3.92
N LEU A 52 4.01 -11.26 -3.63
CA LEU A 52 4.38 -10.87 -2.26
C LEU A 52 3.30 -10.01 -1.61
N ILE A 53 2.81 -8.98 -2.32
CA ILE A 53 1.75 -8.09 -1.83
C ILE A 53 0.44 -8.84 -1.60
N LYS A 54 0.04 -9.73 -2.50
CA LYS A 54 -1.17 -10.56 -2.33
C LYS A 54 -1.08 -11.48 -1.12
N ILE A 55 0.11 -11.96 -0.78
CA ILE A 55 0.33 -12.72 0.46
C ILE A 55 0.19 -11.80 1.67
N ILE A 56 0.85 -10.63 1.69
CA ILE A 56 0.76 -9.66 2.80
C ILE A 56 -0.69 -9.23 3.03
N THR A 57 -1.45 -8.99 1.96
CA THR A 57 -2.85 -8.56 2.04
C THR A 57 -3.84 -9.71 2.28
N GLY A 58 -3.37 -10.96 2.41
CA GLY A 58 -4.20 -12.12 2.71
C GLY A 58 -5.09 -12.60 1.56
N VAL A 59 -4.77 -12.24 0.32
CA VAL A 59 -5.51 -12.73 -0.88
C VAL A 59 -5.34 -14.24 -1.02
N PHE A 60 -4.14 -14.73 -0.75
CA PHE A 60 -3.85 -16.16 -0.65
C PHE A 60 -2.67 -16.39 0.30
N PRO A 61 -2.59 -17.55 0.97
CA PRO A 61 -1.46 -17.88 1.83
C PRO A 61 -0.20 -18.20 1.01
N PRO A 62 0.99 -18.05 1.60
CA PRO A 62 2.21 -18.64 1.04
C PRO A 62 2.11 -20.17 1.02
N THR A 63 2.98 -20.84 0.26
CA THR A 63 3.13 -22.30 0.30
C THR A 63 3.90 -22.72 1.55
N ASN A 64 4.98 -22.01 1.86
CA ASN A 64 5.81 -22.19 3.05
C ASN A 64 6.22 -20.84 3.63
N GLY A 65 6.74 -20.85 4.87
CA GLY A 65 7.28 -19.70 5.56
C GLY A 65 6.36 -19.16 6.66
N GLU A 66 6.77 -18.04 7.23
CA GLU A 66 6.08 -17.42 8.37
C GLU A 66 5.85 -15.94 8.14
N ILE A 67 4.70 -15.43 8.58
CA ILE A 67 4.33 -14.03 8.53
C ILE A 67 4.11 -13.52 9.94
N TYR A 68 4.68 -12.36 10.23
CA TYR A 68 4.48 -11.60 11.45
C TYR A 68 3.94 -10.23 11.09
N ILE A 69 2.89 -9.79 11.79
CA ILE A 69 2.31 -8.46 11.65
C ILE A 69 2.33 -7.81 13.03
N ARG A 70 2.91 -6.63 13.14
CA ARG A 70 3.18 -5.95 14.41
C ARG A 70 3.88 -6.89 15.41
N ASP A 71 4.93 -7.56 14.93
CA ASP A 71 5.74 -8.56 15.65
C ASP A 71 4.96 -9.80 16.16
N LYS A 72 3.67 -9.96 15.82
CA LYS A 72 2.85 -11.11 16.20
C LYS A 72 2.74 -12.08 15.03
N LYS A 73 3.05 -13.37 15.30
CA LYS A 73 2.93 -14.44 14.29
C LYS A 73 1.48 -14.62 13.85
N VAL A 74 1.27 -14.67 12.56
CA VAL A 74 -0.05 -14.84 11.94
C VAL A 74 -0.32 -16.33 11.69
N SER A 75 -1.52 -16.78 12.05
CA SER A 75 -1.99 -18.13 11.70
C SER A 75 -2.40 -18.16 10.22
N LEU A 76 -1.57 -18.73 9.37
CA LEU A 76 -1.78 -18.77 7.91
C LEU A 76 -3.07 -19.51 7.52
N ARG A 77 -3.54 -20.47 8.34
CA ARG A 77 -4.78 -21.23 8.10
C ARG A 77 -6.02 -20.31 8.01
N ASN A 78 -6.03 -19.24 8.81
CA ASN A 78 -7.17 -18.32 8.93
C ASN A 78 -6.88 -16.95 8.33
N TYR A 79 -5.67 -16.75 7.78
CA TYR A 79 -5.26 -15.46 7.24
C TYR A 79 -5.93 -15.21 5.90
N ASN A 80 -6.65 -14.11 5.83
CA ASN A 80 -7.38 -13.67 4.65
C ASN A 80 -7.47 -12.14 4.64
N VAL A 81 -8.01 -11.55 3.58
CA VAL A 81 -8.13 -10.09 3.41
C VAL A 81 -8.83 -9.42 4.61
N LYS A 82 -9.88 -10.04 5.15
CA LYS A 82 -10.59 -9.49 6.32
C LYS A 82 -9.71 -9.46 7.57
N GLN A 83 -8.85 -10.47 7.74
CA GLN A 83 -7.89 -10.51 8.85
C GLN A 83 -6.76 -9.49 8.63
N ALA A 84 -6.25 -9.35 7.40
CA ALA A 84 -5.26 -8.33 7.06
C ALA A 84 -5.77 -6.93 7.42
N TYR A 85 -7.00 -6.59 7.06
CA TYR A 85 -7.64 -5.32 7.45
C TYR A 85 -7.74 -5.14 8.97
N LYS A 86 -8.14 -6.18 9.71
CA LYS A 86 -8.20 -6.12 11.19
C LYS A 86 -6.83 -5.90 11.83
N LEU A 87 -5.78 -6.35 11.17
CA LEU A 87 -4.39 -6.18 11.60
C LEU A 87 -3.78 -4.85 11.14
N GLY A 88 -4.56 -4.00 10.46
CA GLY A 88 -4.15 -2.68 10.03
C GLY A 88 -3.35 -2.68 8.72
N ILE A 89 -3.56 -3.65 7.83
CA ILE A 89 -2.96 -3.66 6.50
C ILE A 89 -3.97 -3.20 5.47
N GLU A 90 -3.63 -2.17 4.71
CA GLU A 90 -4.41 -1.64 3.60
C GLU A 90 -3.58 -1.63 2.33
N ALA A 91 -4.24 -1.86 1.19
CA ALA A 91 -3.59 -1.76 -0.12
C ALA A 91 -4.37 -0.83 -1.05
N VAL A 92 -3.63 0.01 -1.74
CA VAL A 92 -4.09 0.89 -2.81
C VAL A 92 -3.47 0.37 -4.11
N PHE A 93 -4.29 -0.27 -4.94
CA PHE A 93 -3.87 -0.84 -6.22
C PHE A 93 -4.00 0.18 -7.35
N GLN A 94 -3.20 0.02 -8.40
CA GLN A 94 -3.15 0.87 -9.58
C GLN A 94 -4.51 0.98 -10.29
N ASP A 95 -5.18 -0.16 -10.52
CA ASP A 95 -6.43 -0.22 -11.27
C ASP A 95 -7.64 -0.50 -10.40
N LYS A 96 -8.71 0.29 -10.61
CA LYS A 96 -10.09 0.02 -10.17
C LYS A 96 -10.28 -0.19 -8.67
N SER A 97 -9.43 0.40 -7.83
CA SER A 97 -9.65 0.40 -6.38
C SER A 97 -10.92 1.16 -5.98
N LEU A 98 -11.47 1.97 -6.90
CA LEU A 98 -12.68 2.77 -6.72
C LEU A 98 -13.72 2.46 -7.79
N GLY A 99 -14.98 2.37 -7.39
CA GLY A 99 -16.13 2.23 -8.30
C GLY A 99 -16.43 3.57 -8.99
N GLU A 100 -16.04 3.73 -10.25
CA GLU A 100 -16.10 4.98 -11.01
C GLU A 100 -17.48 5.63 -11.07
N LYS A 101 -18.54 4.83 -11.14
CA LYS A 101 -19.94 5.27 -11.21
C LYS A 101 -20.58 5.49 -9.83
N GLN A 102 -19.86 5.18 -8.75
CA GLN A 102 -20.35 5.33 -7.38
C GLN A 102 -19.96 6.69 -6.81
N ASP A 103 -20.74 7.15 -5.83
CA ASP A 103 -20.44 8.34 -5.07
C ASP A 103 -19.16 8.17 -4.23
N LEU A 104 -18.47 9.26 -3.94
CA LEU A 104 -17.23 9.24 -3.16
C LEU A 104 -17.42 8.62 -1.79
N TRP A 105 -18.49 8.99 -1.06
CA TRP A 105 -18.78 8.41 0.26
C TRP A 105 -18.98 6.88 0.21
N ARG A 106 -19.62 6.35 -0.85
CA ARG A 106 -19.77 4.90 -1.02
C ARG A 106 -18.44 4.20 -1.25
N ASN A 107 -17.56 4.81 -2.05
CA ASN A 107 -16.21 4.30 -2.27
C ASN A 107 -15.38 4.30 -1.00
N PHE A 108 -15.58 5.29 -0.13
CA PHE A 108 -14.86 5.40 1.13
C PHE A 108 -15.17 4.21 2.05
N PHE A 109 -16.44 3.85 2.17
CA PHE A 109 -16.93 2.83 3.11
C PHE A 109 -17.22 1.47 2.49
N ILE A 110 -16.84 1.24 1.22
CA ILE A 110 -17.12 -0.04 0.55
C ILE A 110 -16.58 -1.24 1.37
N GLY A 111 -17.48 -2.18 1.71
CA GLY A 111 -17.16 -3.36 2.53
C GLY A 111 -17.00 -3.09 4.03
N ARG A 112 -17.12 -1.83 4.49
CA ARG A 112 -16.98 -1.41 5.90
C ARG A 112 -17.94 -0.28 6.25
N GLN A 113 -19.20 -0.42 5.85
CA GLN A 113 -20.26 0.56 6.10
C GLN A 113 -20.48 0.77 7.60
N ILE A 114 -20.75 2.01 7.99
CA ILE A 114 -21.20 2.35 9.32
C ILE A 114 -22.69 2.02 9.41
N THR A 115 -23.04 1.08 10.28
CA THR A 115 -24.44 0.62 10.42
C THR A 115 -25.01 0.93 11.81
N ASN A 116 -26.31 1.04 11.87
CA ASN A 116 -27.04 1.04 13.15
C ASN A 116 -27.18 -0.40 13.69
N ARG A 117 -27.82 -0.55 14.87
CA ARG A 117 -28.02 -1.86 15.51
C ARG A 117 -28.88 -2.83 14.69
N LEU A 118 -29.68 -2.33 13.76
CA LEU A 118 -30.53 -3.11 12.85
C LEU A 118 -29.84 -3.43 11.52
N GLY A 119 -28.57 -3.02 11.34
CA GLY A 119 -27.80 -3.27 10.12
C GLY A 119 -28.01 -2.25 8.99
N PHE A 120 -28.83 -1.21 9.17
CA PHE A 120 -29.00 -0.15 8.16
C PHE A 120 -27.83 0.81 8.14
N ILE A 121 -27.37 1.19 6.93
CA ILE A 121 -26.25 2.10 6.72
C ILE A 121 -26.60 3.50 7.21
N LYS A 122 -25.72 4.11 7.99
CA LYS A 122 -25.83 5.50 8.47
C LYS A 122 -25.32 6.46 7.40
N VAL A 123 -26.07 6.61 6.33
CA VAL A 123 -25.67 7.36 5.12
C VAL A 123 -25.22 8.80 5.43
N ARG A 124 -25.91 9.52 6.33
CA ARG A 124 -25.54 10.88 6.71
C ARG A 124 -24.17 10.93 7.38
N GLU A 125 -23.92 10.03 8.34
CA GLU A 125 -22.65 9.93 9.06
C GLU A 125 -21.49 9.59 8.09
N GLU A 126 -21.69 8.64 7.17
CA GLU A 126 -20.69 8.30 6.15
C GLU A 126 -20.37 9.46 5.21
N LYS A 127 -21.40 10.24 4.78
CA LYS A 127 -21.18 11.43 3.94
C LYS A 127 -20.40 12.52 4.67
N GLU A 128 -20.75 12.80 5.93
CA GLU A 128 -20.08 13.82 6.75
C GLU A 128 -18.60 13.45 6.96
N ILE A 129 -18.31 12.18 7.27
CA ILE A 129 -16.94 11.68 7.44
C ILE A 129 -16.16 11.77 6.11
N ALA A 130 -16.72 11.26 5.01
CA ALA A 130 -16.08 11.32 3.70
C ALA A 130 -15.76 12.76 3.31
N GLN A 131 -16.70 13.68 3.50
CA GLN A 131 -16.52 15.11 3.22
C GLN A 131 -15.36 15.70 4.04
N LYS A 132 -15.33 15.42 5.35
CA LYS A 132 -14.27 15.88 6.26
C LYS A 132 -12.89 15.42 5.79
N ILE A 133 -12.73 14.13 5.46
CA ILE A 133 -11.46 13.56 5.03
C ILE A 133 -11.01 14.17 3.71
N MET A 134 -11.92 14.35 2.76
CA MET A 134 -11.62 15.01 1.49
C MET A 134 -11.07 16.42 1.69
N PHE A 135 -11.63 17.20 2.61
CA PHE A 135 -11.16 18.54 2.91
C PHE A 135 -9.83 18.56 3.68
N GLU A 136 -9.74 17.82 4.77
CA GLU A 136 -8.62 17.91 5.71
C GLU A 136 -7.38 17.18 5.22
N MET A 137 -7.54 15.99 4.63
CA MET A 137 -6.42 15.14 4.25
C MET A 137 -6.01 15.29 2.80
N ILE A 138 -7.00 15.40 1.89
CA ILE A 138 -6.75 15.41 0.44
C ILE A 138 -6.63 16.84 -0.08
N GLY A 139 -7.20 17.81 0.64
CA GLY A 139 -7.09 19.22 0.30
C GLY A 139 -7.97 19.63 -0.88
N PHE A 140 -9.14 19.00 -1.05
CA PHE A 140 -10.15 19.40 -2.04
C PHE A 140 -10.79 20.75 -1.67
N ARG A 141 -10.01 21.83 -1.75
CA ARG A 141 -10.51 23.19 -1.49
C ARG A 141 -11.04 23.79 -2.79
N GLY A 142 -12.34 23.98 -2.89
CA GLY A 142 -12.96 24.87 -3.87
C GLY A 142 -13.36 24.29 -5.22
N ALA A 143 -13.28 22.99 -5.46
CA ALA A 143 -13.56 22.40 -6.78
C ALA A 143 -15.01 21.92 -6.99
N GLY A 144 -15.97 22.28 -6.12
CA GLY A 144 -17.35 21.77 -6.22
C GLY A 144 -17.48 20.26 -6.01
N ILE A 145 -16.42 19.61 -5.49
CA ILE A 145 -16.41 18.18 -5.19
C ILE A 145 -17.03 17.97 -3.81
N THR A 146 -18.06 17.15 -3.75
CA THR A 146 -18.76 16.77 -2.52
C THR A 146 -18.68 15.25 -2.31
N ALA A 147 -19.09 14.79 -1.13
CA ALA A 147 -19.21 13.36 -0.85
C ALA A 147 -20.14 12.62 -1.85
N GLU A 148 -21.05 13.32 -2.50
CA GLU A 148 -21.99 12.80 -3.52
C GLU A 148 -21.44 12.87 -4.95
N SER A 149 -20.29 13.48 -5.16
CA SER A 149 -19.65 13.51 -6.47
C SER A 149 -19.25 12.10 -6.90
N LYS A 150 -19.35 11.83 -8.22
CA LYS A 150 -18.91 10.54 -8.79
C LYS A 150 -17.39 10.51 -8.92
N VAL A 151 -16.79 9.33 -8.71
CA VAL A 151 -15.34 9.12 -8.84
C VAL A 151 -14.80 9.46 -10.22
N ASN A 152 -15.57 9.21 -11.28
CA ASN A 152 -15.17 9.51 -12.66
C ASN A 152 -14.96 11.01 -12.95
N LYS A 153 -15.41 11.91 -12.06
CA LYS A 153 -15.18 13.36 -12.17
C LYS A 153 -13.83 13.79 -11.57
N LEU A 154 -13.14 12.87 -10.90
CA LEU A 154 -11.86 13.15 -10.26
C LEU A 154 -10.69 12.95 -11.21
N SER A 155 -9.64 13.77 -11.03
CA SER A 155 -8.33 13.51 -11.63
C SER A 155 -7.70 12.23 -11.06
N GLY A 156 -6.68 11.69 -11.73
CA GLY A 156 -5.96 10.50 -11.27
C GLY A 156 -5.38 10.69 -9.86
N GLY A 157 -4.69 11.81 -9.62
CA GLY A 157 -4.13 12.12 -8.30
C GLY A 157 -5.17 12.29 -7.20
N GLU A 158 -6.36 12.80 -7.54
CA GLU A 158 -7.48 12.91 -6.60
C GLU A 158 -8.05 11.55 -6.24
N ARG A 159 -8.17 10.64 -7.22
CA ARG A 159 -8.58 9.24 -6.97
C ARG A 159 -7.60 8.52 -6.04
N GLN A 160 -6.30 8.68 -6.27
CA GLN A 160 -5.28 8.14 -5.36
C GLN A 160 -5.39 8.75 -3.96
N GLY A 161 -5.62 10.05 -3.86
CA GLY A 161 -5.87 10.73 -2.59
C GLY A 161 -7.04 10.12 -1.81
N ILE A 162 -8.17 9.82 -2.48
CA ILE A 162 -9.33 9.15 -1.85
C ILE A 162 -8.94 7.77 -1.32
N ALA A 163 -8.23 6.96 -2.11
CA ALA A 163 -7.83 5.62 -1.71
C ALA A 163 -6.86 5.64 -0.50
N ILE A 164 -5.90 6.57 -0.50
CA ILE A 164 -4.96 6.77 0.61
C ILE A 164 -5.69 7.32 1.85
N GLY A 165 -6.55 8.33 1.68
CA GLY A 165 -7.35 8.90 2.76
C GLY A 165 -8.25 7.86 3.44
N ARG A 166 -8.83 6.94 2.65
CA ARG A 166 -9.57 5.78 3.16
C ARG A 166 -8.69 4.88 4.03
N ALA A 167 -7.49 4.52 3.56
CA ALA A 167 -6.55 3.69 4.31
C ALA A 167 -6.17 4.33 5.65
N MET A 168 -5.93 5.64 5.66
CA MET A 168 -5.62 6.39 6.88
C MET A 168 -6.81 6.48 7.84
N TYR A 169 -8.03 6.65 7.33
CA TYR A 169 -9.25 6.70 8.15
C TYR A 169 -9.49 5.39 8.91
N PHE A 170 -9.27 4.26 8.25
CA PHE A 170 -9.41 2.93 8.88
C PHE A 170 -8.21 2.53 9.74
N ASP A 171 -7.39 3.50 10.12
CA ASP A 171 -6.25 3.35 11.04
C ASP A 171 -5.25 2.27 10.61
N ALA A 172 -4.96 2.23 9.30
CA ALA A 172 -3.96 1.33 8.76
C ALA A 172 -2.58 1.63 9.37
N GLU A 173 -1.89 0.61 9.82
CA GLU A 173 -0.50 0.70 10.30
C GLU A 173 0.51 0.46 9.16
N LEU A 174 0.11 -0.33 8.16
CA LEU A 174 0.85 -0.56 6.92
C LEU A 174 -0.01 -0.24 5.71
N ILE A 175 0.42 0.71 4.88
CA ILE A 175 -0.26 1.08 3.63
C ILE A 175 0.62 0.68 2.45
N ILE A 176 0.09 -0.20 1.61
CA ILE A 176 0.74 -0.67 0.40
C ILE A 176 0.23 0.14 -0.78
N LEU A 177 1.14 0.70 -1.55
CA LEU A 177 0.86 1.54 -2.72
C LEU A 177 1.46 0.85 -3.94
N ASP A 178 0.61 0.26 -4.77
CA ASP A 178 1.02 -0.50 -5.96
C ASP A 178 0.85 0.37 -7.21
N GLU A 179 1.97 0.84 -7.79
CA GLU A 179 2.07 1.75 -8.95
C GLU A 179 1.20 3.03 -8.83
N PRO A 180 1.23 3.74 -7.69
CA PRO A 180 0.26 4.80 -7.41
C PRO A 180 0.45 6.06 -8.27
N THR A 181 1.59 6.21 -8.96
CA THR A 181 1.91 7.36 -9.83
C THR A 181 1.86 7.03 -11.32
N SER A 182 1.55 5.79 -11.68
CA SER A 182 1.45 5.37 -13.07
C SER A 182 0.39 6.18 -13.82
N ALA A 183 0.74 6.65 -15.02
CA ALA A 183 -0.11 7.45 -15.90
C ALA A 183 -0.63 8.77 -15.32
N LEU A 184 0.05 9.32 -14.30
CA LEU A 184 -0.25 10.62 -13.72
C LEU A 184 0.63 11.74 -14.32
N SER A 185 0.10 12.97 -14.36
CA SER A 185 0.89 14.16 -14.67
C SER A 185 1.88 14.46 -13.52
N LEU A 186 2.98 15.18 -13.79
CA LEU A 186 3.97 15.56 -12.78
C LEU A 186 3.35 16.24 -11.55
N LYS A 187 2.33 17.08 -11.76
CA LYS A 187 1.62 17.74 -10.65
C LYS A 187 0.85 16.75 -9.78
N GLU A 188 0.28 15.72 -10.38
CA GLU A 188 -0.44 14.67 -9.65
C GLU A 188 0.51 13.71 -8.95
N VAL A 189 1.64 13.36 -9.57
CA VAL A 189 2.73 12.59 -8.95
C VAL A 189 3.17 13.27 -7.65
N ASN A 190 3.50 14.57 -7.70
CA ASN A 190 3.89 15.33 -6.50
C ASN A 190 2.82 15.30 -5.40
N LYS A 191 1.52 15.33 -5.76
CA LYS A 191 0.46 15.18 -4.75
C LYS A 191 0.49 13.80 -4.08
N VAL A 192 0.66 12.74 -4.87
CA VAL A 192 0.73 11.37 -4.35
C VAL A 192 1.96 11.18 -3.46
N LEU A 193 3.14 11.64 -3.87
CA LEU A 193 4.36 11.59 -3.04
C LEU A 193 4.17 12.36 -1.73
N ASN A 194 3.49 13.51 -1.75
CA ASN A 194 3.15 14.24 -0.54
C ASN A 194 2.20 13.45 0.38
N PHE A 195 1.26 12.66 -0.17
CA PHE A 195 0.44 11.78 0.67
C PHE A 195 1.28 10.68 1.33
N VAL A 196 2.27 10.12 0.64
CA VAL A 196 3.17 9.12 1.24
C VAL A 196 4.00 9.75 2.38
N ARG A 197 4.48 10.98 2.22
CA ARG A 197 5.15 11.71 3.32
C ARG A 197 4.23 11.88 4.53
N LYS A 198 2.96 12.25 4.32
CA LYS A 198 1.96 12.37 5.40
C LYS A 198 1.67 11.02 6.09
N ILE A 199 1.67 9.91 5.36
CA ILE A 199 1.57 8.56 5.96
C ILE A 199 2.71 8.37 6.95
N LYS A 200 3.95 8.63 6.55
CA LYS A 200 5.14 8.51 7.41
C LYS A 200 5.09 9.47 8.59
N GLU A 201 4.76 10.75 8.37
CA GLU A 201 4.62 11.77 9.42
C GLU A 201 3.56 11.40 10.47
N SER A 202 2.56 10.62 10.08
CA SER A 202 1.54 10.08 10.99
C SER A 202 1.99 8.85 11.78
N GLY A 203 3.26 8.44 11.66
CA GLY A 203 3.84 7.28 12.36
C GLY A 203 3.48 5.93 11.75
N ARG A 204 3.03 5.90 10.49
CA ARG A 204 2.64 4.67 9.79
C ARG A 204 3.72 4.20 8.82
N ALA A 205 3.75 2.90 8.59
CA ALA A 205 4.63 2.30 7.59
C ALA A 205 3.98 2.26 6.20
N SER A 206 4.79 2.24 5.15
CA SER A 206 4.30 1.98 3.80
C SER A 206 5.26 1.15 2.95
N ILE A 207 4.68 0.42 1.99
CA ILE A 207 5.39 -0.21 0.89
C ILE A 207 5.00 0.56 -0.37
N TYR A 208 5.97 1.13 -1.04
CA TYR A 208 5.78 1.84 -2.29
C TYR A 208 6.38 1.02 -3.44
N ILE A 209 5.53 0.63 -4.37
CA ILE A 209 5.92 -0.15 -5.54
C ILE A 209 5.79 0.74 -6.76
N SER A 210 6.87 0.90 -7.49
CA SER A 210 6.86 1.58 -8.79
C SER A 210 8.05 1.14 -9.62
N HIS A 211 7.89 1.22 -10.94
CA HIS A 211 8.99 1.10 -11.90
C HIS A 211 9.66 2.47 -12.18
N ILE A 212 9.08 3.57 -11.67
CA ILE A 212 9.65 4.92 -11.76
C ILE A 212 10.63 5.11 -10.61
N LEU A 213 11.91 4.87 -10.87
CA LEU A 213 12.94 4.79 -9.84
C LEU A 213 13.15 6.11 -9.08
N SER A 214 12.95 7.26 -9.77
CA SER A 214 13.02 8.59 -9.14
C SER A 214 11.98 8.76 -8.03
N ASP A 215 10.73 8.34 -8.28
CA ASP A 215 9.66 8.43 -7.31
C ASP A 215 9.94 7.56 -6.08
N VAL A 216 10.36 6.30 -6.35
CA VAL A 216 10.74 5.35 -5.28
C VAL A 216 11.88 5.92 -4.43
N TYR A 217 12.93 6.43 -5.09
CA TYR A 217 14.09 6.99 -4.39
C TYR A 217 13.71 8.20 -3.55
N GLU A 218 12.82 9.07 -4.05
CA GLU A 218 12.46 10.30 -3.34
C GLU A 218 11.85 10.03 -1.96
N ILE A 219 10.97 9.05 -1.84
CA ILE A 219 10.14 8.85 -0.64
C ILE A 219 10.57 7.70 0.26
N SER A 220 11.35 6.74 -0.24
CA SER A 220 11.70 5.53 0.50
C SER A 220 12.86 5.76 1.46
N ASP A 221 12.88 5.03 2.56
CA ASP A 221 13.99 4.94 3.52
C ASP A 221 14.94 3.79 3.18
N LYS A 222 14.36 2.74 2.58
CA LYS A 222 15.02 1.49 2.24
C LYS A 222 14.47 0.95 0.94
N PHE A 223 15.31 0.32 0.14
CA PHE A 223 14.96 -0.34 -1.11
C PHE A 223 15.11 -1.85 -0.95
N ILE A 224 14.09 -2.59 -1.35
CA ILE A 224 14.15 -4.05 -1.47
C ILE A 224 13.97 -4.39 -2.93
N ILE A 225 14.95 -5.09 -3.49
CA ILE A 225 14.98 -5.42 -4.90
C ILE A 225 14.65 -6.89 -5.06
N LEU A 226 13.58 -7.16 -5.81
CA LEU A 226 13.18 -8.51 -6.19
C LEU A 226 13.59 -8.81 -7.62
N ASP A 227 14.12 -10.02 -7.82
CA ASP A 227 14.28 -10.62 -9.14
C ASP A 227 13.91 -12.11 -9.09
N ARG A 228 13.11 -12.58 -10.05
CA ARG A 228 12.71 -13.99 -10.25
C ARG A 228 12.28 -14.73 -8.98
N GLY A 229 11.57 -14.04 -8.12
CA GLY A 229 11.04 -14.61 -6.87
C GLY A 229 12.01 -14.61 -5.70
N GLU A 230 13.13 -13.90 -5.78
CA GLU A 230 14.16 -13.78 -4.74
C GLU A 230 14.41 -12.32 -4.37
N VAL A 231 14.79 -12.04 -3.12
CA VAL A 231 15.33 -10.73 -2.72
C VAL A 231 16.81 -10.72 -3.05
N VAL A 232 17.20 -9.93 -4.05
CA VAL A 232 18.60 -9.86 -4.50
C VAL A 232 19.39 -8.75 -3.80
N ALA A 233 18.71 -7.75 -3.25
CA ALA A 233 19.34 -6.73 -2.42
C ALA A 233 18.33 -6.06 -1.46
N THR A 234 18.87 -5.60 -0.33
CA THR A 234 18.21 -4.68 0.61
C THR A 234 19.20 -3.56 0.90
N ILE A 235 18.86 -2.33 0.51
CA ILE A 235 19.77 -1.18 0.50
C ILE A 235 19.07 -0.03 1.23
N LYS A 236 19.74 0.60 2.19
CA LYS A 236 19.24 1.83 2.82
C LYS A 236 19.47 3.02 1.89
N LYS A 237 18.56 3.98 1.90
CA LYS A 237 18.69 5.21 1.10
C LYS A 237 20.00 5.95 1.36
N SER A 238 20.48 5.94 2.61
CA SER A 238 21.74 6.59 3.01
C SER A 238 22.99 5.93 2.41
N GLU A 239 22.89 4.73 1.85
CA GLU A 239 23.99 3.93 1.34
C GLU A 239 24.15 4.03 -0.19
N VAL A 240 23.20 4.68 -0.88
CA VAL A 240 23.16 4.67 -2.35
C VAL A 240 22.59 6.00 -2.88
N THR A 241 23.13 6.49 -3.99
CA THR A 241 22.54 7.58 -4.78
C THR A 241 21.51 7.01 -5.77
N LEU A 242 20.65 7.89 -6.33
CA LEU A 242 19.71 7.49 -7.36
C LEU A 242 20.43 6.85 -8.59
N LYS A 243 21.59 7.39 -8.96
CA LYS A 243 22.39 6.86 -10.06
C LYS A 243 22.89 5.45 -9.77
N GLU A 244 23.50 5.23 -8.61
CA GLU A 244 23.99 3.91 -8.19
C GLU A 244 22.86 2.89 -8.07
N LEU A 245 21.67 3.29 -7.58
CA LEU A 245 20.49 2.43 -7.54
C LEU A 245 20.03 2.06 -8.97
N SER A 246 20.06 3.01 -9.90
CA SER A 246 19.76 2.78 -11.32
C SER A 246 20.76 1.83 -11.98
N ASP A 247 22.06 2.05 -11.76
CA ASP A 247 23.14 1.20 -12.28
C ASP A 247 23.05 -0.23 -11.73
N PHE A 248 22.68 -0.38 -10.44
CA PHE A 248 22.42 -1.66 -9.82
C PHE A 248 21.27 -2.40 -10.52
N MET A 249 20.14 -1.72 -10.77
CA MET A 249 19.00 -2.31 -11.47
C MET A 249 19.35 -2.75 -12.89
N LEU A 250 20.09 -1.93 -13.64
CA LEU A 250 20.54 -2.26 -15.00
C LEU A 250 21.44 -3.50 -15.01
N LYS A 251 22.36 -3.62 -14.03
CA LYS A 251 23.25 -4.78 -13.90
C LYS A 251 22.46 -6.09 -13.74
N TYR A 252 21.39 -6.07 -12.93
CA TYR A 252 20.55 -7.25 -12.74
C TYR A 252 19.61 -7.52 -13.93
N ALA A 253 19.18 -6.49 -14.65
CA ALA A 253 18.38 -6.65 -15.88
C ALA A 253 19.19 -7.28 -17.03
N HIS A 254 20.51 -7.03 -17.11
CA HIS A 254 21.40 -7.56 -18.14
C HIS A 254 22.07 -8.90 -17.81
N ALA A 255 21.95 -9.39 -16.58
CA ALA A 255 22.48 -10.71 -16.18
C ALA A 255 21.55 -11.87 -16.63
N LYS A 256 20.81 -11.66 -17.72
CA LYS A 256 19.92 -12.67 -18.35
C LYS A 256 20.62 -13.46 -19.44
#